data_ed3fdf9fccc1eb6b1787d1dbbeaeecd6
#
_entry.id   ed3fdf9fccc1eb6b1787d1dbbeaeecd6
#
_cell.length_a   1.000
_cell.length_b   1.000
_cell.length_c   1.000
_cell.angle_alpha   90.00
_cell.angle_beta   90.00
_cell.angle_gamma   90.00
#
_symmetry.space_group_name_H-M   'P 1'
#
loop_
_entity.id
_entity.type
_entity.pdbx_description
1 polymer ?
#
loop_
_entity_poly.entity_id
_entity_poly.type
_entity_poly.pdbx_seq_one_letter_code
_entity_poly.pdbx_strand_id
1 'polypeptide(L)'
;MAGFYFFPIMIVLITVLLMIGFILTITSRKYKKATKVLFCTLIGFVLFILFVVLGNMFYTPEVDLGDGFKYHKDYCCIFSPGDAADIVPKILWYKTDEKYITAKQHPQKHQEYLYNYNENYSYANGLNDDYYWLVLKVERKVFGPLTYDEFILLCKEHAVHENLIVEKSK
;
A
#
# COMPACT_ATOMS: atom_id res chain seq x y z
N MET A 1 2.48 -0.07 -22.28
CA MET A 1 3.21 0.50 -21.10
C MET A 1 4.05 1.76 -21.37
N ALA A 2 4.19 2.25 -22.59
CA ALA A 2 5.01 3.45 -22.91
C ALA A 2 4.37 4.81 -22.57
N GLY A 3 3.06 4.87 -22.31
CA GLY A 3 2.37 6.16 -22.07
C GLY A 3 2.56 6.77 -20.68
N PHE A 4 2.97 6.00 -19.69
CA PHE A 4 3.05 6.44 -18.29
C PHE A 4 4.23 7.38 -18.00
N TYR A 5 5.31 7.29 -18.80
CA TYR A 5 6.50 8.12 -18.59
C TYR A 5 6.46 9.45 -19.34
N PHE A 6 5.57 9.61 -20.31
CA PHE A 6 5.50 10.83 -21.13
C PHE A 6 5.00 12.04 -20.31
N PHE A 7 4.05 11.83 -19.44
CA PHE A 7 3.43 12.88 -18.61
C PHE A 7 4.42 13.52 -17.62
N PRO A 8 5.18 12.77 -16.82
CA PRO A 8 6.19 13.35 -15.92
C PRO A 8 7.32 14.07 -16.65
N ILE A 9 7.78 13.56 -17.78
CA ILE A 9 8.83 14.22 -18.58
C ILE A 9 8.34 15.58 -19.09
N MET A 10 7.11 15.66 -19.58
CA MET A 10 6.49 16.92 -20.02
C MET A 10 6.41 17.95 -18.88
N ILE A 11 6.03 17.53 -17.67
CA ILE A 11 5.95 18.42 -16.50
C ILE A 11 7.31 18.97 -16.14
N VAL A 12 8.35 18.14 -16.13
CA VAL A 12 9.73 18.58 -15.87
C VAL A 12 10.18 19.61 -16.91
N LEU A 13 9.91 19.36 -18.18
CA LEU A 13 10.32 20.25 -19.28
C LEU A 13 9.62 21.61 -19.19
N ILE A 14 8.33 21.65 -18.90
CA ILE A 14 7.56 22.88 -18.66
C ILE A 14 8.12 23.65 -17.46
N THR A 15 8.47 22.96 -16.37
CA THR A 15 9.03 23.59 -15.17
C THR A 15 10.39 24.24 -15.45
N VAL A 16 11.26 23.57 -16.21
CA VAL A 16 12.56 24.12 -16.61
C VAL A 16 12.38 25.37 -17.48
N LEU A 17 11.46 25.34 -18.44
CA LEU A 17 11.19 26.52 -19.30
C LEU A 17 10.64 27.71 -18.49
N LEU A 18 9.75 27.46 -17.50
CA LEU A 18 9.25 28.49 -16.60
C LEU A 18 10.37 29.08 -15.72
N MET A 19 11.28 28.24 -15.22
CA MET A 19 12.45 28.70 -14.45
C MET A 19 13.36 29.61 -15.28
N ILE A 20 13.64 29.23 -16.52
CA ILE A 20 14.44 30.06 -17.44
C ILE A 20 13.75 31.41 -17.70
N GLY A 21 12.47 31.40 -18.01
CA GLY A 21 11.65 32.62 -18.18
C GLY A 21 11.65 33.52 -16.93
N PHE A 22 11.63 32.93 -15.74
CA PHE A 22 11.73 33.64 -14.46
C PHE A 22 13.06 34.34 -14.28
N ILE A 23 14.18 33.66 -14.51
CA ILE A 23 15.53 34.23 -14.41
C ILE A 23 15.66 35.41 -15.37
N LEU A 24 15.20 35.27 -16.61
CA LEU A 24 15.22 36.34 -17.61
C LEU A 24 14.34 37.53 -17.17
N THR A 25 13.20 37.30 -16.55
CA THR A 25 12.30 38.36 -16.08
C THR A 25 12.85 39.12 -14.89
N ILE A 26 13.49 38.45 -13.93
CA ILE A 26 14.13 39.11 -12.78
C ILE A 26 15.33 39.96 -13.22
N THR A 27 16.13 39.46 -14.13
CA THR A 27 17.34 40.12 -14.59
C THR A 27 17.02 41.35 -15.45
N SER A 28 15.85 41.40 -16.08
CA SER A 28 15.41 42.51 -16.91
C SER A 28 14.92 43.70 -16.07
N ARG A 29 15.53 44.87 -16.26
CA ARG A 29 15.07 46.14 -15.62
C ARG A 29 13.77 46.69 -16.18
N LYS A 30 13.26 46.14 -17.29
CA LYS A 30 12.06 46.63 -18.00
C LYS A 30 10.73 46.30 -17.29
N TYR A 31 10.70 45.30 -16.43
CA TYR A 31 9.42 44.84 -15.80
C TYR A 31 9.14 45.54 -14.49
N LYS A 32 7.87 45.97 -14.32
CA LYS A 32 7.39 46.57 -13.08
C LYS A 32 7.40 45.55 -11.94
N LYS A 33 7.55 46.02 -10.69
CA LYS A 33 7.60 45.20 -9.49
C LYS A 33 6.41 44.22 -9.35
N ALA A 34 5.19 44.65 -9.74
CA ALA A 34 3.99 43.82 -9.74
C ALA A 34 4.09 42.59 -10.65
N THR A 35 4.68 42.75 -11.86
CA THR A 35 4.82 41.64 -12.81
C THR A 35 5.82 40.57 -12.27
N LYS A 36 6.88 41.04 -11.57
CA LYS A 36 7.83 40.10 -10.92
C LYS A 36 7.18 39.29 -9.82
N VAL A 37 6.33 39.91 -8.97
CA VAL A 37 5.58 39.22 -7.92
C VAL A 37 4.64 38.19 -8.51
N LEU A 38 3.86 38.57 -9.54
CA LEU A 38 2.94 37.64 -10.20
C LEU A 38 3.67 36.41 -10.77
N PHE A 39 4.84 36.63 -11.34
CA PHE A 39 5.64 35.54 -11.91
C PHE A 39 6.23 34.61 -10.83
N CYS A 40 6.64 35.17 -9.68
CA CYS A 40 7.09 34.39 -8.52
C CYS A 40 5.97 33.49 -7.97
N THR A 41 4.75 34.03 -7.84
CA THR A 41 3.60 33.24 -7.35
C THR A 41 3.22 32.14 -8.32
N LEU A 42 3.26 32.39 -9.63
CA LEU A 42 2.97 31.38 -10.65
C LEU A 42 3.99 30.22 -10.59
N ILE A 43 5.29 30.51 -10.45
CA ILE A 43 6.32 29.48 -10.31
C ILE A 43 6.13 28.68 -9.01
N GLY A 44 5.86 29.36 -7.89
CA GLY A 44 5.58 28.69 -6.62
C GLY A 44 4.41 27.69 -6.74
N PHE A 45 3.37 28.08 -7.46
CA PHE A 45 2.22 27.21 -7.72
C PHE A 45 2.58 26.00 -8.58
N VAL A 46 3.37 26.21 -9.65
CA VAL A 46 3.83 25.10 -10.51
C VAL A 46 4.73 24.13 -9.74
N LEU A 47 5.64 24.63 -8.90
CA LEU A 47 6.50 23.79 -8.06
C LEU A 47 5.69 23.00 -7.03
N PHE A 48 4.63 23.60 -6.47
CA PHE A 48 3.72 22.91 -5.57
C PHE A 48 2.97 21.76 -6.26
N ILE A 49 2.44 22.01 -7.47
CA ILE A 49 1.79 20.94 -8.26
C ILE A 49 2.81 19.83 -8.58
N LEU A 50 4.02 20.19 -8.98
CA LEU A 50 5.07 19.22 -9.26
C LEU A 50 5.39 18.36 -8.02
N PHE A 51 5.49 18.97 -6.86
CA PHE A 51 5.72 18.26 -5.59
C PHE A 51 4.59 17.25 -5.28
N VAL A 52 3.34 17.65 -5.47
CA VAL A 52 2.17 16.76 -5.26
C VAL A 52 2.19 15.61 -6.26
N VAL A 53 2.46 15.88 -7.54
CA VAL A 53 2.52 14.85 -8.59
C VAL A 53 3.66 13.86 -8.32
N LEU A 54 4.85 14.36 -7.99
CA LEU A 54 5.98 13.50 -7.65
C LEU A 54 5.71 12.66 -6.39
N GLY A 55 5.12 13.27 -5.37
CA GLY A 55 4.72 12.54 -4.16
C GLY A 55 3.80 11.35 -4.46
N ASN A 56 2.80 11.55 -5.34
CA ASN A 56 1.92 10.46 -5.76
C ASN A 56 2.62 9.42 -6.65
N MET A 57 3.62 9.80 -7.43
CA MET A 57 4.38 8.85 -8.26
C MET A 57 5.26 7.89 -7.44
N PHE A 58 5.72 8.33 -6.26
CA PHE A 58 6.52 7.50 -5.36
C PHE A 58 5.67 6.77 -4.31
N TYR A 59 4.35 6.98 -4.33
CA TYR A 59 3.46 6.23 -3.45
C TYR A 59 3.34 4.79 -3.94
N THR A 60 3.85 3.87 -3.12
CA THR A 60 3.66 2.44 -3.33
C THR A 60 2.67 1.92 -2.28
N PRO A 61 1.44 1.54 -2.68
CA PRO A 61 0.46 0.99 -1.76
C PRO A 61 0.85 -0.40 -1.25
N GLU A 62 1.81 -1.06 -1.91
CA GLU A 62 2.25 -2.41 -1.59
C GLU A 62 3.49 -2.41 -0.69
N VAL A 63 3.47 -3.32 0.28
CA VAL A 63 4.63 -3.68 1.12
C VAL A 63 5.01 -5.10 0.76
N ASP A 64 6.25 -5.32 0.33
CA ASP A 64 6.78 -6.66 0.09
C ASP A 64 6.98 -7.38 1.44
N LEU A 65 6.38 -8.57 1.56
CA LEU A 65 6.48 -9.41 2.74
C LEU A 65 7.47 -10.58 2.53
N GLY A 66 8.08 -10.67 1.35
CA GLY A 66 8.98 -11.73 0.93
C GLY A 66 8.29 -12.90 0.22
N ASP A 67 9.06 -13.66 -0.56
CA ASP A 67 8.62 -14.83 -1.34
C ASP A 67 7.41 -14.58 -2.27
N GLY A 68 7.22 -13.31 -2.68
CA GLY A 68 6.15 -12.89 -3.57
C GLY A 68 4.85 -12.51 -2.84
N PHE A 69 4.78 -12.62 -1.52
CA PHE A 69 3.65 -12.11 -0.74
C PHE A 69 3.73 -10.60 -0.59
N LYS A 70 2.59 -9.92 -0.74
CA LYS A 70 2.51 -8.45 -0.68
C LYS A 70 1.31 -8.00 0.14
N TYR A 71 1.55 -7.09 1.09
CA TYR A 71 0.47 -6.40 1.78
C TYR A 71 0.07 -5.14 1.03
N HIS A 72 -1.20 -5.00 0.70
CA HIS A 72 -1.76 -3.83 0.04
C HIS A 72 -2.43 -2.91 1.07
N LYS A 73 -1.87 -1.71 1.25
CA LYS A 73 -2.30 -0.76 2.29
C LYS A 73 -3.73 -0.25 2.09
N ASP A 74 -4.10 0.08 0.85
CA ASP A 74 -5.41 0.66 0.55
C ASP A 74 -6.55 -0.37 0.69
N TYR A 75 -6.27 -1.62 0.34
CA TYR A 75 -7.24 -2.71 0.45
C TYR A 75 -7.16 -3.46 1.78
N CYS A 76 -6.11 -3.22 2.59
CA CYS A 76 -5.86 -3.95 3.84
C CYS A 76 -5.94 -5.48 3.65
N CYS A 77 -5.30 -6.01 2.62
CA CYS A 77 -5.27 -7.43 2.29
C CYS A 77 -3.84 -7.90 2.03
N ILE A 78 -3.61 -9.21 2.03
CA ILE A 78 -2.33 -9.82 1.65
C ILE A 78 -2.56 -10.63 0.38
N PHE A 79 -1.88 -10.24 -0.69
CA PHE A 79 -1.84 -10.99 -1.93
C PHE A 79 -0.78 -12.09 -1.85
N SER A 80 -1.14 -13.26 -2.33
CA SER A 80 -0.29 -14.44 -2.36
C SER A 80 0.27 -14.67 -3.76
N PRO A 81 1.46 -15.25 -3.87
CA PRO A 81 2.04 -15.59 -5.17
C PRO A 81 1.39 -16.85 -5.77
N GLY A 82 1.16 -16.84 -7.08
CA GLY A 82 0.69 -18.01 -7.84
C GLY A 82 -0.69 -18.49 -7.42
N ASP A 83 -0.81 -19.78 -7.09
CA ASP A 83 -2.07 -20.44 -6.75
C ASP A 83 -2.40 -20.42 -5.25
N ALA A 84 -1.56 -19.78 -4.42
CA ALA A 84 -1.83 -19.66 -3.00
C ALA A 84 -3.00 -18.69 -2.76
N ALA A 85 -3.81 -18.99 -1.75
CA ALA A 85 -4.97 -18.19 -1.43
C ALA A 85 -4.60 -16.82 -0.85
N ASP A 86 -5.26 -15.76 -1.31
CA ASP A 86 -5.09 -14.41 -0.76
C ASP A 86 -5.76 -14.28 0.61
N ILE A 87 -5.20 -13.46 1.50
CA ILE A 87 -5.88 -13.11 2.74
C ILE A 87 -6.71 -11.85 2.50
N VAL A 88 -8.01 -12.04 2.52
CA VAL A 88 -9.01 -11.02 2.16
C VAL A 88 -9.10 -9.88 3.20
N PRO A 89 -9.66 -8.72 2.85
CA PRO A 89 -9.85 -7.61 3.79
C PRO A 89 -10.79 -7.96 4.96
N LYS A 90 -10.64 -7.30 6.07
CA LYS A 90 -9.69 -6.25 6.43
C LYS A 90 -8.63 -6.82 7.36
N ILE A 91 -7.38 -6.79 6.94
CA ILE A 91 -6.28 -7.12 7.83
C ILE A 91 -6.11 -5.98 8.83
N LEU A 92 -6.27 -6.29 10.11
CA LEU A 92 -6.08 -5.34 11.21
C LEU A 92 -4.61 -5.20 11.57
N TRP A 93 -3.87 -6.29 11.39
CA TRP A 93 -2.51 -6.39 11.85
C TRP A 93 -1.79 -7.58 11.20
N TYR A 94 -0.50 -7.45 10.96
CA TYR A 94 0.36 -8.56 10.51
C TYR A 94 1.77 -8.39 11.07
N LYS A 95 2.47 -9.51 11.19
CA LYS A 95 3.92 -9.59 11.38
C LYS A 95 4.51 -10.57 10.39
N THR A 96 5.78 -10.37 10.05
CA THR A 96 6.48 -11.22 9.10
C THR A 96 7.95 -11.37 9.50
N ASP A 97 8.50 -12.54 9.23
CA ASP A 97 9.94 -12.80 9.21
C ASP A 97 10.33 -13.45 7.87
N GLU A 98 11.47 -14.11 7.82
CA GLU A 98 11.95 -14.80 6.61
C GLU A 98 11.07 -15.98 6.19
N LYS A 99 10.41 -16.67 7.13
CA LYS A 99 9.69 -17.94 6.91
C LYS A 99 8.19 -17.81 6.99
N TYR A 100 7.69 -16.91 7.84
CA TYR A 100 6.30 -16.85 8.24
C TYR A 100 5.69 -15.47 8.05
N ILE A 101 4.39 -15.45 7.79
CA ILE A 101 3.53 -14.27 7.99
C ILE A 101 2.43 -14.70 8.94
N THR A 102 2.20 -13.90 9.98
CA THR A 102 1.03 -14.02 10.83
C THR A 102 0.16 -12.80 10.65
N ALA A 103 -1.14 -12.98 10.59
CA ALA A 103 -2.05 -11.87 10.40
C ALA A 103 -3.32 -12.05 11.23
N LYS A 104 -3.94 -10.91 11.56
CA LYS A 104 -5.24 -10.83 12.20
C LYS A 104 -6.18 -10.07 11.28
N GLN A 105 -7.35 -10.63 11.05
CA GLN A 105 -8.35 -10.15 10.13
C GLN A 105 -9.67 -9.91 10.87
N HIS A 106 -10.36 -8.82 10.54
CA HIS A 106 -11.77 -8.64 10.84
C HIS A 106 -12.54 -8.70 9.51
N PRO A 107 -13.28 -9.78 9.23
CA PRO A 107 -13.98 -9.92 7.96
C PRO A 107 -14.98 -8.78 7.76
N GLN A 108 -15.01 -8.19 6.57
CA GLN A 108 -15.99 -7.17 6.24
C GLN A 108 -17.12 -7.75 5.40
N LYS A 109 -18.36 -7.39 5.73
CA LYS A 109 -19.52 -7.66 4.86
C LYS A 109 -19.35 -6.87 3.57
N HIS A 110 -19.34 -7.58 2.47
CA HIS A 110 -19.06 -7.04 1.16
C HIS A 110 -20.25 -6.31 0.54
N GLN A 111 -20.11 -5.02 0.26
CA GLN A 111 -20.87 -4.35 -0.81
C GLN A 111 -19.99 -3.53 -1.77
N GLU A 112 -18.71 -3.33 -1.48
CA GLU A 112 -17.90 -2.34 -2.19
C GLU A 112 -16.67 -2.88 -2.95
N TYR A 113 -16.32 -4.17 -2.84
CA TYR A 113 -15.14 -4.68 -3.53
C TYR A 113 -15.52 -5.62 -4.68
N LEU A 114 -14.83 -5.44 -5.81
CA LEU A 114 -15.02 -6.11 -7.11
C LEU A 114 -14.82 -7.65 -7.12
N TYR A 115 -14.57 -8.26 -5.97
CA TYR A 115 -14.31 -9.69 -5.85
C TYR A 115 -15.22 -10.32 -4.79
N ASN A 116 -15.84 -11.45 -5.10
CA ASN A 116 -16.62 -12.28 -4.16
C ASN A 116 -15.67 -13.04 -3.21
N TYR A 117 -14.93 -12.33 -2.38
CA TYR A 117 -13.94 -12.92 -1.48
C TYR A 117 -14.53 -13.89 -0.44
N ASN A 118 -15.81 -13.76 -0.12
CA ASN A 118 -16.43 -14.56 0.95
C ASN A 118 -16.86 -15.97 0.52
N GLU A 119 -16.88 -16.27 -0.78
CA GLU A 119 -17.31 -17.60 -1.25
C GLU A 119 -16.25 -18.68 -1.01
N ASN A 120 -14.99 -18.28 -0.83
CA ASN A 120 -13.88 -19.22 -0.68
C ASN A 120 -13.51 -19.54 0.78
N TYR A 121 -14.08 -18.83 1.77
CA TYR A 121 -13.70 -18.98 3.17
C TYR A 121 -14.89 -19.22 4.07
N SER A 122 -14.75 -20.22 4.98
CA SER A 122 -15.74 -20.50 6.02
C SER A 122 -15.29 -19.89 7.34
N TYR A 123 -16.07 -18.95 7.86
CA TYR A 123 -15.82 -18.28 9.13
C TYR A 123 -16.61 -18.97 10.24
N ALA A 124 -15.93 -19.70 11.13
CA ALA A 124 -16.54 -20.56 12.14
C ALA A 124 -17.55 -19.83 13.05
N ASN A 125 -17.25 -18.57 13.43
CA ASN A 125 -18.09 -17.76 14.32
C ASN A 125 -18.82 -16.62 13.58
N GLY A 126 -18.90 -16.69 12.24
CA GLY A 126 -19.49 -15.63 11.42
C GLY A 126 -18.55 -14.43 11.19
N LEU A 127 -19.09 -13.36 10.61
CA LEU A 127 -18.28 -12.21 10.14
C LEU A 127 -18.06 -11.11 11.21
N ASN A 128 -18.53 -11.31 12.43
CA ASN A 128 -18.39 -10.30 13.49
C ASN A 128 -17.21 -10.57 14.43
N ASP A 129 -16.52 -11.70 14.26
CA ASP A 129 -15.36 -12.09 15.04
C ASP A 129 -14.06 -11.80 14.30
N ASP A 130 -12.95 -11.72 15.05
CA ASP A 130 -11.62 -11.63 14.50
C ASP A 130 -11.06 -13.03 14.22
N TYR A 131 -10.40 -13.17 13.08
CA TYR A 131 -9.75 -14.39 12.64
C TYR A 131 -8.26 -14.21 12.47
N TYR A 132 -7.55 -15.33 12.54
CA TYR A 132 -6.09 -15.36 12.51
C TYR A 132 -5.61 -16.21 11.33
N TRP A 133 -4.45 -15.84 10.82
CA TRP A 133 -3.85 -16.46 9.65
C TRP A 133 -2.39 -16.78 9.90
N LEU A 134 -1.96 -17.93 9.43
CA LEU A 134 -0.56 -18.30 9.37
C LEU A 134 -0.20 -18.63 7.92
N VAL A 135 0.88 -18.02 7.42
CA VAL A 135 1.43 -18.29 6.10
C VAL A 135 2.82 -18.88 6.24
N LEU A 136 3.04 -19.99 5.60
CA LEU A 136 4.36 -20.61 5.39
C LEU A 136 4.85 -20.13 4.01
N LYS A 137 5.75 -19.16 3.99
CA LYS A 137 6.18 -18.47 2.76
C LYS A 137 6.83 -19.42 1.75
N VAL A 138 7.80 -20.20 2.20
CA VAL A 138 8.55 -21.13 1.35
C VAL A 138 7.64 -22.18 0.72
N GLU A 139 6.68 -22.69 1.49
CA GLU A 139 5.74 -23.71 1.04
C GLU A 139 4.55 -23.13 0.27
N ARG A 140 4.39 -21.79 0.30
CA ARG A 140 3.24 -21.06 -0.25
C ARG A 140 1.92 -21.56 0.30
N LYS A 141 1.89 -21.97 1.57
CA LYS A 141 0.68 -22.43 2.24
C LYS A 141 0.09 -21.34 3.10
N VAL A 142 -1.20 -21.13 2.97
CA VAL A 142 -1.97 -20.16 3.73
C VAL A 142 -3.00 -20.93 4.56
N PHE A 143 -2.94 -20.78 5.87
CA PHE A 143 -3.86 -21.38 6.84
C PHE A 143 -4.75 -20.30 7.43
N GLY A 144 -6.05 -20.49 7.32
CA GLY A 144 -7.07 -19.59 7.84
C GLY A 144 -8.32 -19.58 6.98
N PRO A 145 -9.38 -18.90 7.44
CA PRO A 145 -9.47 -18.15 8.71
C PRO A 145 -9.54 -19.06 9.93
N LEU A 146 -8.70 -18.83 10.94
CA LEU A 146 -8.59 -19.63 12.15
C LEU A 146 -9.16 -18.87 13.35
N THR A 147 -9.72 -19.60 14.31
CA THR A 147 -9.94 -19.08 15.66
C THR A 147 -8.59 -18.84 16.34
N TYR A 148 -8.58 -18.06 17.43
CA TYR A 148 -7.32 -17.79 18.14
C TYR A 148 -6.65 -19.07 18.67
N ASP A 149 -7.46 -20.01 19.20
CA ASP A 149 -6.94 -21.23 19.79
C ASP A 149 -6.34 -22.19 18.72
N GLU A 150 -6.97 -22.29 17.56
CA GLU A 150 -6.44 -23.01 16.40
C GLU A 150 -5.16 -22.37 15.87
N PHE A 151 -5.11 -21.03 15.80
CA PHE A 151 -3.93 -20.30 15.38
C PHE A 151 -2.73 -20.55 16.31
N ILE A 152 -2.93 -20.49 17.64
CA ILE A 152 -1.87 -20.78 18.62
C ILE A 152 -1.39 -22.21 18.52
N LEU A 153 -2.29 -23.17 18.31
CA LEU A 153 -1.93 -24.56 18.13
C LEU A 153 -1.05 -24.75 16.90
N LEU A 154 -1.46 -24.16 15.78
CA LEU A 154 -0.72 -24.23 14.53
C LEU A 154 0.64 -23.52 14.60
N CYS A 155 0.72 -22.37 15.28
CA CYS A 155 1.99 -21.67 15.53
C CYS A 155 2.97 -22.52 16.32
N LYS A 156 2.49 -23.28 17.31
CA LYS A 156 3.32 -24.22 18.07
C LYS A 156 3.79 -25.40 17.22
N GLU A 157 2.91 -25.96 16.40
CA GLU A 157 3.23 -27.07 15.50
C GLU A 157 4.36 -26.69 14.50
N HIS A 158 4.29 -25.48 13.97
CA HIS A 158 5.30 -24.96 13.04
C HIS A 158 6.48 -24.24 13.70
N ALA A 159 6.58 -24.28 15.04
CA ALA A 159 7.63 -23.60 15.80
C ALA A 159 7.79 -22.12 15.45
N VAL A 160 6.66 -21.42 15.23
CA VAL A 160 6.61 -19.98 14.96
C VAL A 160 7.12 -19.22 16.16
N HIS A 161 8.03 -18.27 15.96
CA HIS A 161 8.62 -17.50 17.05
C HIS A 161 7.57 -16.64 17.76
N GLU A 162 7.66 -16.54 19.09
CA GLU A 162 6.68 -15.83 19.92
C GLU A 162 6.46 -14.36 19.51
N ASN A 163 7.52 -13.70 19.03
CA ASN A 163 7.41 -12.31 18.58
C ASN A 163 6.46 -12.11 17.37
N LEU A 164 6.20 -13.18 16.61
CA LEU A 164 5.25 -13.18 15.49
C LEU A 164 3.82 -13.47 15.93
N ILE A 165 3.63 -14.02 17.14
CA ILE A 165 2.28 -14.35 17.63
C ILE A 165 1.50 -13.06 17.89
N VAL A 166 0.31 -13.02 17.33
CA VAL A 166 -0.65 -11.92 17.50
C VAL A 166 -1.40 -12.12 18.80
N GLU A 167 -1.61 -11.04 19.56
CA GLU A 167 -2.38 -11.10 20.78
C GLU A 167 -3.88 -11.29 20.49
N LYS A 168 -4.56 -11.99 21.41
CA LYS A 168 -6.02 -12.15 21.37
C LYS A 168 -6.70 -10.77 21.51
N SER A 169 -7.75 -10.56 20.74
CA SER A 169 -8.63 -9.41 20.95
C SER A 169 -9.20 -9.44 22.38
N LYS A 170 -9.22 -8.30 23.03
CA LYS A 170 -9.92 -8.12 24.32
C LYS A 170 -11.40 -7.93 24.08
#